data_0a34d3007157155b1b4b5d39acc3e0e1
#
_entry.id   0a34d3007157155b1b4b5d39acc3e0e1
#
_cell.length_a   1.000
_cell.length_b   1.000
_cell.length_c   1.000
_cell.angle_alpha   90.00
_cell.angle_beta   90.00
_cell.angle_gamma   90.00
#
_symmetry.space_group_name_H-M   'P 1'
#
loop_
_entity.id
_entity.type
_entity.pdbx_description
1 polymer ?
#
loop_
_entity_poly.entity_id
_entity_poly.type
_entity_poly.pdbx_seq_one_letter_code
_entity_poly.pdbx_strand_id
1 'polypeptide(L)'
;VELIDDLPEDAQISLYTQGEFVDLCAGPHVLSTGKVKAIKLQSVNGAYWRGSEKNKMLQRIYGTAFEKQADLDEYLHMLEEAAKRDHRKLGKELDLFSLHEEGPGFPFFHPNGMVVRNELINYWRDVHRRYGYQEIKTPMIMNRKLWEQSGHWAHYKENMYFTQIDEEDYAVKPMNCPGGMLVYKSHQHSYRDLPLRLGELGLVHRHELSGALHGLFRVRNFTQDDAHLFLTPNQIEEEIQHTIDLFDEVYSTFHLTYTAELSTRPEDSMGSDEIWEKATAALQNALEHRGLKYVVNEGDGAFYGPKIDFHLRDSIGRTWQCGTIQLDMLMPEKFDLTYVGEDGEKHRPVMLHRVVYGSIERFIGILIENYAGAFPTWLAPVQVKLLPITDKHMDYAYELKNKLFALGIRAEVDARNEKTGYKIREAQVKKIPYALVIGDKEVEDQTVNVRKYGEKDSNTMGVDAFVAMIQEEISTKADRK
;
A
#
# COMPACT_ATOMS: atom_id res chain seq x y z
N VAL A 1 24.01 -33.90 -13.33
CA VAL A 1 25.38 -33.53 -13.70
C VAL A 1 25.48 -32.02 -13.76
N GLU A 2 24.77 -31.34 -14.67
CA GLU A 2 24.82 -29.87 -14.84
C GLU A 2 24.69 -29.05 -13.52
N LEU A 3 23.78 -29.45 -12.61
CA LEU A 3 23.64 -28.79 -11.31
C LEU A 3 24.80 -29.07 -10.37
N ILE A 4 25.43 -30.22 -10.50
CA ILE A 4 26.61 -30.59 -9.67
C ILE A 4 27.84 -29.81 -10.15
N ASP A 5 27.97 -29.64 -11.48
CA ASP A 5 29.10 -28.91 -12.07
C ASP A 5 29.10 -27.40 -11.71
N ASP A 6 27.92 -26.87 -11.35
CA ASP A 6 27.76 -25.46 -10.91
C ASP A 6 27.98 -25.24 -9.41
N LEU A 7 28.11 -26.31 -8.61
CA LEU A 7 28.36 -26.17 -7.17
C LEU A 7 29.83 -25.81 -6.90
N PRO A 8 30.11 -25.07 -5.81
CA PRO A 8 31.47 -24.85 -5.35
C PRO A 8 32.22 -26.18 -5.14
N GLU A 9 33.55 -26.20 -5.36
CA GLU A 9 34.37 -27.40 -5.24
C GLU A 9 34.30 -28.07 -3.86
N ASP A 10 34.04 -27.28 -2.80
CA ASP A 10 33.91 -27.72 -1.40
C ASP A 10 32.46 -28.07 -0.99
N ALA A 11 31.49 -27.98 -1.92
CA ALA A 11 30.10 -28.25 -1.63
C ALA A 11 29.83 -29.72 -1.29
N GLN A 12 29.16 -29.96 -0.15
CA GLN A 12 28.72 -31.31 0.21
C GLN A 12 27.50 -31.72 -0.62
N ILE A 13 27.67 -32.70 -1.49
CA ILE A 13 26.61 -33.24 -2.35
C ILE A 13 25.78 -34.24 -1.55
N SER A 14 24.46 -34.01 -1.46
CA SER A 14 23.49 -34.89 -0.83
C SER A 14 22.52 -35.48 -1.87
N LEU A 15 22.30 -36.78 -1.82
CA LEU A 15 21.33 -37.48 -2.63
C LEU A 15 20.22 -38.05 -1.75
N TYR A 16 18.99 -37.87 -2.17
CA TYR A 16 17.82 -38.44 -1.48
C TYR A 16 17.12 -39.47 -2.35
N THR A 17 16.82 -40.60 -1.75
CA THR A 17 16.21 -41.75 -2.41
C THR A 17 14.80 -42.01 -1.87
N GLN A 18 13.83 -42.17 -2.78
CA GLN A 18 12.46 -42.56 -2.44
C GLN A 18 11.99 -43.67 -3.41
N GLY A 19 11.99 -44.91 -2.95
CA GLY A 19 11.76 -46.08 -3.83
C GLY A 19 12.86 -46.13 -4.89
N GLU A 20 12.47 -46.14 -6.17
CA GLU A 20 13.38 -46.09 -7.32
C GLU A 20 13.82 -44.70 -7.74
N PHE A 21 13.23 -43.64 -7.15
CA PHE A 21 13.55 -42.26 -7.46
C PHE A 21 14.72 -41.75 -6.61
N VAL A 22 15.74 -41.25 -7.29
CA VAL A 22 16.93 -40.64 -6.65
C VAL A 22 17.17 -39.27 -7.24
N ASP A 23 17.36 -38.25 -6.40
CA ASP A 23 17.65 -36.91 -6.86
C ASP A 23 18.59 -36.15 -5.91
N LEU A 24 19.18 -35.10 -6.47
CA LEU A 24 20.03 -34.16 -5.74
C LEU A 24 19.16 -33.21 -4.90
N CYS A 25 19.45 -33.11 -3.61
CA CYS A 25 18.75 -32.17 -2.73
C CYS A 25 19.58 -31.81 -1.50
N ALA A 26 19.56 -30.54 -1.10
CA ALA A 26 20.23 -30.07 0.11
C ALA A 26 19.51 -30.52 1.42
N GLY A 27 18.24 -30.94 1.34
CA GLY A 27 17.45 -31.30 2.52
C GLY A 27 17.02 -30.07 3.35
N PRO A 28 16.54 -30.26 4.58
CA PRO A 28 16.21 -31.55 5.21
C PRO A 28 14.94 -32.19 4.60
N HIS A 29 14.80 -33.50 4.78
CA HIS A 29 13.65 -34.28 4.35
C HIS A 29 12.97 -34.99 5.52
N VAL A 30 11.65 -35.19 5.43
CA VAL A 30 10.94 -36.09 6.36
C VAL A 30 11.37 -37.55 6.12
N LEU A 31 11.45 -38.35 7.18
CA LEU A 31 11.88 -39.75 7.12
C LEU A 31 10.93 -40.66 6.32
N SER A 32 9.69 -40.23 6.13
CA SER A 32 8.68 -40.99 5.38
C SER A 32 7.60 -40.04 4.86
N THR A 33 7.21 -40.20 3.59
CA THR A 33 6.07 -39.49 2.99
C THR A 33 4.74 -39.78 3.67
N GLY A 34 4.63 -40.94 4.35
CA GLY A 34 3.46 -41.29 5.16
C GLY A 34 3.22 -40.37 6.36
N LYS A 35 4.20 -39.51 6.73
CA LYS A 35 4.02 -38.46 7.75
C LYS A 35 3.29 -37.23 7.20
N VAL A 36 3.30 -37.01 5.90
CA VAL A 36 2.61 -35.89 5.24
C VAL A 36 1.19 -36.33 4.92
N LYS A 37 0.23 -36.01 5.80
CA LYS A 37 -1.17 -36.44 5.70
C LYS A 37 -2.09 -35.40 5.06
N ALA A 38 -1.86 -34.14 5.38
CA ALA A 38 -2.64 -33.03 4.86
C ALA A 38 -1.89 -32.35 3.71
N ILE A 39 -2.19 -32.76 2.46
CA ILE A 39 -1.53 -32.23 1.25
C ILE A 39 -2.57 -31.88 0.20
N LYS A 40 -2.32 -30.78 -0.53
CA LYS A 40 -3.10 -30.38 -1.70
C LYS A 40 -2.18 -30.00 -2.85
N LEU A 41 -2.32 -30.66 -3.99
CA LEU A 41 -1.75 -30.19 -5.26
C LEU A 41 -2.66 -29.10 -5.82
N GLN A 42 -2.07 -27.94 -6.15
CA GLN A 42 -2.82 -26.74 -6.51
C GLN A 42 -2.83 -26.49 -8.02
N SER A 43 -1.65 -26.56 -8.67
CA SER A 43 -1.55 -26.32 -10.11
C SER A 43 -0.35 -26.99 -10.73
N VAL A 44 -0.41 -27.14 -12.07
CA VAL A 44 0.70 -27.58 -12.91
C VAL A 44 0.90 -26.55 -14.00
N ASN A 45 2.09 -25.97 -14.11
CA ASN A 45 2.42 -24.95 -15.10
C ASN A 45 3.71 -25.32 -15.85
N GLY A 46 3.84 -24.84 -17.10
CA GLY A 46 5.10 -24.89 -17.80
C GLY A 46 6.13 -23.93 -17.15
N ALA A 47 7.38 -24.37 -17.08
CA ALA A 47 8.48 -23.52 -16.62
C ALA A 47 9.75 -23.86 -17.40
N TYR A 48 10.40 -22.83 -17.96
CA TYR A 48 11.67 -23.05 -18.65
C TYR A 48 12.79 -23.33 -17.64
N TRP A 49 13.63 -24.31 -17.96
CA TRP A 49 14.81 -24.62 -17.16
C TRP A 49 15.67 -23.37 -16.97
N ARG A 50 16.02 -23.03 -15.73
CA ARG A 50 16.76 -21.81 -15.34
C ARG A 50 16.13 -20.50 -15.83
N GLY A 51 14.81 -20.47 -16.05
CA GLY A 51 14.08 -19.25 -16.41
C GLY A 51 14.33 -18.74 -17.84
N SER A 52 15.06 -19.45 -18.67
CA SER A 52 15.37 -19.04 -20.03
C SER A 52 14.50 -19.77 -21.08
N GLU A 53 13.83 -19.00 -21.93
CA GLU A 53 13.02 -19.52 -23.06
C GLU A 53 13.80 -20.40 -24.03
N LYS A 54 15.14 -20.28 -24.07
CA LYS A 54 16.03 -21.07 -24.90
C LYS A 54 16.25 -22.49 -24.34
N ASN A 55 15.91 -22.71 -23.08
CA ASN A 55 16.09 -23.97 -22.40
C ASN A 55 14.83 -24.84 -22.48
N LYS A 56 14.96 -26.12 -22.11
CA LYS A 56 13.89 -27.07 -22.10
C LYS A 56 12.74 -26.62 -21.19
N MET A 57 11.51 -26.71 -21.70
CA MET A 57 10.31 -26.52 -20.90
C MET A 57 10.06 -27.74 -20.01
N LEU A 58 9.90 -27.49 -18.71
CA LEU A 58 9.56 -28.48 -17.70
C LEU A 58 8.14 -28.24 -17.18
N GLN A 59 7.59 -29.22 -16.48
CA GLN A 59 6.34 -29.05 -15.73
C GLN A 59 6.69 -28.71 -14.28
N ARG A 60 6.13 -27.61 -13.78
CA ARG A 60 6.26 -27.21 -12.37
C ARG A 60 4.94 -27.46 -11.67
N ILE A 61 4.99 -28.33 -10.67
CA ILE A 61 3.84 -28.69 -9.84
C ILE A 61 3.91 -27.86 -8.55
N TYR A 62 2.83 -27.14 -8.26
CA TYR A 62 2.66 -26.41 -7.03
C TYR A 62 1.73 -27.18 -6.09
N GLY A 63 2.10 -27.23 -4.83
CA GLY A 63 1.30 -27.85 -3.78
C GLY A 63 1.64 -27.27 -2.43
N THR A 64 0.82 -27.58 -1.45
CA THR A 64 1.04 -27.21 -0.04
C THR A 64 0.75 -28.40 0.86
N ALA A 65 1.41 -28.43 2.03
CA ALA A 65 1.20 -29.45 3.04
C ALA A 65 1.17 -28.84 4.43
N PHE A 66 0.34 -29.41 5.30
CA PHE A 66 0.22 -29.00 6.69
C PHE A 66 0.32 -30.22 7.60
N GLU A 67 0.59 -30.01 8.87
CA GLU A 67 0.63 -31.08 9.86
C GLU A 67 -0.76 -31.69 10.10
N LYS A 68 -1.80 -30.82 10.09
CA LYS A 68 -3.20 -31.21 10.33
C LYS A 68 -4.10 -30.84 9.16
N GLN A 69 -5.11 -31.69 8.93
CA GLN A 69 -6.10 -31.45 7.88
C GLN A 69 -6.89 -30.14 8.12
N ALA A 70 -7.21 -29.80 9.37
CA ALA A 70 -7.92 -28.57 9.70
C ALA A 70 -7.14 -27.31 9.27
N ASP A 71 -5.81 -27.29 9.45
CA ASP A 71 -4.95 -26.16 9.07
C ASP A 71 -4.89 -26.04 7.52
N LEU A 72 -4.88 -27.18 6.81
CA LEU A 72 -4.98 -27.20 5.35
C LEU A 72 -6.33 -26.66 4.87
N ASP A 73 -7.42 -27.08 5.49
CA ASP A 73 -8.78 -26.66 5.10
C ASP A 73 -8.96 -25.16 5.35
N GLU A 74 -8.44 -24.63 6.47
CA GLU A 74 -8.43 -23.19 6.77
C GLU A 74 -7.62 -22.42 5.71
N TYR A 75 -6.42 -22.90 5.36
CA TYR A 75 -5.60 -22.31 4.31
C TYR A 75 -6.27 -22.30 2.94
N LEU A 76 -6.92 -23.41 2.55
CA LEU A 76 -7.66 -23.48 1.28
C LEU A 76 -8.86 -22.54 1.27
N HIS A 77 -9.59 -22.42 2.39
CA HIS A 77 -10.67 -21.46 2.53
C HIS A 77 -10.16 -20.00 2.41
N MET A 78 -9.04 -19.68 3.05
CA MET A 78 -8.38 -18.38 2.90
C MET A 78 -8.03 -18.09 1.42
N LEU A 79 -7.50 -19.05 0.68
CA LEU A 79 -7.19 -18.87 -0.76
C LEU A 79 -8.44 -18.64 -1.60
N GLU A 80 -9.55 -19.35 -1.32
CA GLU A 80 -10.83 -19.14 -1.99
C GLU A 80 -11.39 -17.73 -1.73
N GLU A 81 -11.33 -17.27 -0.47
CA GLU A 81 -11.74 -15.92 -0.09
C GLU A 81 -10.83 -14.86 -0.74
N ALA A 82 -9.52 -15.11 -0.79
CA ALA A 82 -8.58 -14.22 -1.49
C ALA A 82 -8.92 -14.09 -2.99
N ALA A 83 -9.23 -15.20 -3.65
CA ALA A 83 -9.61 -15.18 -5.07
C ALA A 83 -10.92 -14.42 -5.34
N LYS A 84 -11.90 -14.49 -4.41
CA LYS A 84 -13.15 -13.72 -4.50
C LYS A 84 -12.91 -12.21 -4.34
N ARG A 85 -11.88 -11.83 -3.58
CA ARG A 85 -11.56 -10.45 -3.21
C ARG A 85 -10.47 -9.83 -4.07
N ASP A 86 -9.94 -10.54 -5.06
CA ASP A 86 -8.85 -10.08 -5.93
C ASP A 86 -9.14 -8.67 -6.47
N HIS A 87 -8.27 -7.72 -6.13
CA HIS A 87 -8.44 -6.31 -6.46
C HIS A 87 -8.49 -6.04 -7.97
N ARG A 88 -7.88 -6.91 -8.80
CA ARG A 88 -7.91 -6.79 -10.27
C ARG A 88 -9.31 -7.10 -10.80
N LYS A 89 -9.96 -8.13 -10.22
CA LYS A 89 -11.33 -8.50 -10.56
C LYS A 89 -12.32 -7.46 -10.05
N LEU A 90 -12.27 -7.14 -8.76
CA LEU A 90 -13.16 -6.16 -8.14
C LEU A 90 -12.95 -4.75 -8.69
N GLY A 91 -11.70 -4.37 -8.97
CA GLY A 91 -11.37 -3.08 -9.58
C GLY A 91 -12.02 -2.90 -10.95
N LYS A 92 -12.05 -3.97 -11.77
CA LYS A 92 -12.76 -3.97 -13.05
C LYS A 92 -14.29 -3.95 -12.87
N GLU A 93 -14.84 -4.77 -11.96
CA GLU A 93 -16.28 -4.82 -11.69
C GLU A 93 -16.84 -3.49 -11.16
N LEU A 94 -16.06 -2.79 -10.33
CA LEU A 94 -16.40 -1.50 -9.74
C LEU A 94 -15.96 -0.29 -10.57
N ASP A 95 -15.31 -0.53 -11.70
CA ASP A 95 -14.82 0.50 -12.63
C ASP A 95 -13.83 1.47 -11.96
N LEU A 96 -12.82 0.91 -11.25
CA LEU A 96 -11.85 1.71 -10.51
C LEU A 96 -10.58 2.00 -11.32
N PHE A 97 -10.05 1.01 -12.01
CA PHE A 97 -8.81 1.13 -12.80
C PHE A 97 -8.71 0.05 -13.88
N SER A 98 -7.80 0.26 -14.82
CA SER A 98 -7.42 -0.69 -15.86
C SER A 98 -5.91 -0.75 -16.04
N LEU A 99 -5.44 -1.85 -16.65
CA LEU A 99 -4.05 -2.05 -17.07
C LEU A 99 -4.06 -2.29 -18.58
N HIS A 100 -3.13 -1.68 -19.31
CA HIS A 100 -3.05 -1.71 -20.77
C HIS A 100 -1.68 -2.17 -21.24
N GLU A 101 -1.63 -2.77 -22.44
CA GLU A 101 -0.38 -3.24 -23.07
C GLU A 101 0.55 -2.10 -23.44
N GLU A 102 0.00 -0.90 -23.69
CA GLU A 102 0.75 0.32 -23.98
C GLU A 102 1.54 0.84 -22.77
N GLY A 103 1.18 0.40 -21.55
CA GLY A 103 1.85 0.78 -20.33
C GLY A 103 1.92 -0.37 -19.32
N PRO A 104 2.72 -1.41 -19.56
CA PRO A 104 2.79 -2.56 -18.66
C PRO A 104 3.34 -2.15 -17.29
N GLY A 105 2.53 -2.33 -16.24
CA GLY A 105 2.86 -1.89 -14.88
C GLY A 105 2.51 -0.45 -14.57
N PHE A 106 1.79 0.25 -15.45
CA PHE A 106 1.27 1.60 -15.25
C PHE A 106 -0.25 1.55 -15.10
N PRO A 107 -0.83 1.75 -13.90
CA PRO A 107 -2.27 1.71 -13.71
C PRO A 107 -2.96 2.97 -14.27
N PHE A 108 -4.09 2.78 -14.94
CA PHE A 108 -4.96 3.85 -15.42
C PHE A 108 -6.17 3.93 -14.49
N PHE A 109 -6.30 5.00 -13.73
CA PHE A 109 -7.43 5.19 -12.82
C PHE A 109 -8.64 5.75 -13.57
N HIS A 110 -9.79 5.10 -13.38
CA HIS A 110 -11.08 5.56 -13.87
C HIS A 110 -11.72 6.58 -12.90
N PRO A 111 -12.80 7.27 -13.29
CA PRO A 111 -13.41 8.28 -12.41
C PRO A 111 -13.76 7.76 -11.01
N ASN A 112 -14.30 6.54 -10.89
CA ASN A 112 -14.59 5.93 -9.59
C ASN A 112 -13.31 5.68 -8.76
N GLY A 113 -12.26 5.19 -9.41
CA GLY A 113 -10.96 4.99 -8.76
C GLY A 113 -10.32 6.29 -8.31
N MET A 114 -10.50 7.37 -9.09
CA MET A 114 -10.02 8.70 -8.71
C MET A 114 -10.74 9.26 -7.50
N VAL A 115 -12.03 8.95 -7.30
CA VAL A 115 -12.74 9.33 -6.06
C VAL A 115 -12.07 8.67 -4.86
N VAL A 116 -11.88 7.34 -4.88
CA VAL A 116 -11.20 6.62 -3.78
C VAL A 116 -9.81 7.19 -3.52
N ARG A 117 -9.05 7.41 -4.59
CA ARG A 117 -7.70 7.97 -4.51
C ARG A 117 -7.68 9.37 -3.86
N ASN A 118 -8.59 10.23 -4.26
CA ASN A 118 -8.67 11.61 -3.74
C ASN A 118 -9.12 11.63 -2.28
N GLU A 119 -10.07 10.78 -1.87
CA GLU A 119 -10.47 10.66 -0.46
C GLU A 119 -9.31 10.20 0.43
N LEU A 120 -8.49 9.24 -0.03
CA LEU A 120 -7.28 8.81 0.69
C LEU A 120 -6.25 9.95 0.79
N ILE A 121 -6.05 10.71 -0.28
CA ILE A 121 -5.15 11.86 -0.30
C ILE A 121 -5.65 12.96 0.65
N ASN A 122 -6.95 13.25 0.65
CA ASN A 122 -7.55 14.25 1.53
C ASN A 122 -7.41 13.83 3.00
N TYR A 123 -7.63 12.56 3.30
CA TYR A 123 -7.43 12.00 4.64
C TYR A 123 -5.96 12.09 5.05
N TRP A 124 -5.02 11.72 4.17
CA TRP A 124 -3.59 11.87 4.41
C TRP A 124 -3.21 13.32 4.74
N ARG A 125 -3.69 14.29 3.97
CA ARG A 125 -3.43 15.72 4.21
C ARG A 125 -3.96 16.19 5.54
N ASP A 126 -5.18 15.74 5.91
CA ASP A 126 -5.78 16.11 7.19
C ASP A 126 -4.97 15.59 8.38
N VAL A 127 -4.62 14.30 8.36
CA VAL A 127 -3.79 13.69 9.40
C VAL A 127 -2.42 14.38 9.47
N HIS A 128 -1.73 14.53 8.34
CA HIS A 128 -0.39 15.11 8.29
C HIS A 128 -0.36 16.55 8.80
N ARG A 129 -1.37 17.36 8.47
CA ARG A 129 -1.50 18.72 9.00
C ARG A 129 -1.62 18.72 10.53
N ARG A 130 -2.41 17.80 11.10
CA ARG A 130 -2.57 17.69 12.57
C ARG A 130 -1.28 17.25 13.25
N TYR A 131 -0.47 16.43 12.58
CA TYR A 131 0.84 15.98 13.06
C TYR A 131 1.99 16.94 12.70
N GLY A 132 1.69 18.14 12.19
CA GLY A 132 2.67 19.20 11.96
C GLY A 132 3.55 19.02 10.73
N TYR A 133 3.11 18.23 9.74
CA TYR A 133 3.82 18.08 8.47
C TYR A 133 3.52 19.24 7.51
N GLN A 134 4.52 19.61 6.73
CA GLN A 134 4.44 20.57 5.64
C GLN A 134 4.53 19.83 4.31
N GLU A 135 3.54 20.05 3.43
CA GLU A 135 3.52 19.39 2.12
C GLU A 135 4.46 20.11 1.15
N ILE A 136 5.34 19.34 0.50
CA ILE A 136 6.24 19.81 -0.57
C ILE A 136 5.98 19.06 -1.87
N LYS A 137 6.59 19.52 -2.94
CA LYS A 137 6.61 18.80 -4.24
C LYS A 137 7.95 18.96 -4.92
N THR A 138 8.54 17.86 -5.37
CA THR A 138 9.80 17.85 -6.11
C THR A 138 9.60 17.44 -7.57
N PRO A 139 10.48 17.87 -8.49
CA PRO A 139 10.40 17.51 -9.92
C PRO A 139 10.53 16.00 -10.14
N MET A 140 9.91 15.50 -11.22
CA MET A 140 10.00 14.09 -11.60
C MET A 140 11.31 13.73 -12.30
N ILE A 141 11.86 14.65 -13.10
CA ILE A 141 13.07 14.45 -13.90
C ILE A 141 14.15 15.34 -13.35
N MET A 142 15.28 14.75 -12.97
CA MET A 142 16.42 15.47 -12.40
C MET A 142 17.72 14.96 -12.99
N ASN A 143 18.74 15.83 -12.99
CA ASN A 143 20.05 15.61 -13.58
C ASN A 143 20.81 14.46 -12.88
N ARG A 144 21.60 13.71 -13.62
CA ARG A 144 22.44 12.59 -13.16
C ARG A 144 23.30 12.93 -11.94
N LYS A 145 23.85 14.14 -11.84
CA LYS A 145 24.71 14.57 -10.74
C LYS A 145 24.03 14.42 -9.37
N LEU A 146 22.71 14.66 -9.31
CA LEU A 146 21.94 14.46 -8.07
C LEU A 146 21.91 12.99 -7.65
N TRP A 147 21.75 12.10 -8.61
CA TRP A 147 21.67 10.65 -8.38
C TRP A 147 23.02 10.03 -8.05
N GLU A 148 24.11 10.60 -8.59
CA GLU A 148 25.49 10.25 -8.20
C GLU A 148 25.80 10.72 -6.77
N GLN A 149 25.44 11.97 -6.43
CA GLN A 149 25.63 12.51 -5.10
C GLN A 149 24.89 11.69 -4.03
N SER A 150 23.67 11.28 -4.29
CA SER A 150 22.85 10.48 -3.37
C SER A 150 23.23 8.99 -3.33
N GLY A 151 24.08 8.51 -4.25
CA GLY A 151 24.45 7.09 -4.37
C GLY A 151 23.46 6.22 -5.15
N HIS A 152 22.29 6.73 -5.52
CA HIS A 152 21.30 5.96 -6.28
C HIS A 152 21.84 5.48 -7.63
N TRP A 153 22.70 6.26 -8.28
CA TRP A 153 23.33 5.89 -9.56
C TRP A 153 24.20 4.63 -9.44
N ALA A 154 24.86 4.43 -8.29
CA ALA A 154 25.72 3.27 -8.06
C ALA A 154 24.93 2.04 -7.60
N HIS A 155 23.98 2.22 -6.65
CA HIS A 155 23.31 1.12 -5.94
C HIS A 155 21.89 0.81 -6.44
N TYR A 156 21.30 1.64 -7.29
CA TYR A 156 19.88 1.53 -7.69
C TYR A 156 19.64 1.70 -9.19
N LYS A 157 20.69 1.79 -10.01
CA LYS A 157 20.63 2.11 -11.44
C LYS A 157 19.74 1.18 -12.25
N GLU A 158 19.74 -0.11 -11.94
CA GLU A 158 18.96 -1.13 -12.67
C GLU A 158 17.44 -0.90 -12.57
N ASN A 159 17.01 -0.21 -11.51
CA ASN A 159 15.62 0.12 -11.25
C ASN A 159 15.20 1.52 -11.72
N MET A 160 16.06 2.23 -12.46
CA MET A 160 15.81 3.62 -12.88
C MET A 160 15.47 3.72 -14.36
N TYR A 161 14.66 4.73 -14.70
CA TYR A 161 14.42 5.16 -16.08
C TYR A 161 15.29 6.37 -16.40
N PHE A 162 15.94 6.35 -17.56
CA PHE A 162 16.87 7.39 -17.99
C PHE A 162 16.38 8.11 -19.24
N THR A 163 16.79 9.35 -19.39
CA THR A 163 16.61 10.14 -20.60
C THR A 163 17.80 11.06 -20.79
N GLN A 164 17.98 11.58 -22.00
CA GLN A 164 18.98 12.59 -22.32
C GLN A 164 18.29 13.87 -22.78
N ILE A 165 18.76 15.00 -22.27
CA ILE A 165 18.30 16.34 -22.62
C ILE A 165 19.56 17.19 -22.86
N ASP A 166 19.70 17.76 -24.06
CA ASP A 166 20.83 18.59 -24.44
C ASP A 166 22.20 17.90 -24.18
N GLU A 167 22.30 16.61 -24.54
CA GLU A 167 23.49 15.75 -24.39
C GLU A 167 23.85 15.44 -22.90
N GLU A 168 23.04 15.88 -21.93
CA GLU A 168 23.20 15.55 -20.53
C GLU A 168 22.25 14.41 -20.11
N ASP A 169 22.74 13.53 -19.21
CA ASP A 169 21.94 12.43 -18.64
C ASP A 169 21.01 12.93 -17.54
N TYR A 170 19.76 12.52 -17.62
CA TYR A 170 18.73 12.72 -16.62
C TYR A 170 18.10 11.39 -16.23
N ALA A 171 17.49 11.34 -15.06
CA ALA A 171 16.68 10.21 -14.65
C ALA A 171 15.31 10.66 -14.14
N VAL A 172 14.31 9.80 -14.38
CA VAL A 172 13.01 9.90 -13.73
C VAL A 172 13.20 9.41 -12.30
N LYS A 173 12.76 10.18 -11.30
CA LYS A 173 13.02 9.88 -9.89
C LYS A 173 12.46 8.51 -9.48
N PRO A 174 13.30 7.60 -8.92
CA PRO A 174 12.86 6.36 -8.30
C PRO A 174 12.50 6.53 -6.83
N MET A 175 12.94 7.63 -6.22
CA MET A 175 12.76 8.03 -4.82
C MET A 175 12.64 9.55 -4.70
N ASN A 176 12.05 10.03 -3.61
CA ASN A 176 11.82 11.45 -3.38
C ASN A 176 12.92 12.14 -2.55
N CYS A 177 13.67 11.36 -1.77
CA CYS A 177 14.63 11.87 -0.79
C CYS A 177 15.65 12.89 -1.32
N PRO A 178 16.31 12.71 -2.49
CA PRO A 178 17.26 13.71 -2.97
C PRO A 178 16.61 15.06 -3.25
N GLY A 179 15.39 15.05 -3.81
CA GLY A 179 14.62 16.27 -4.02
C GLY A 179 14.24 16.97 -2.71
N GLY A 180 13.79 16.22 -1.71
CA GLY A 180 13.47 16.74 -0.37
C GLY A 180 14.68 17.38 0.33
N MET A 181 15.85 16.78 0.18
CA MET A 181 17.11 17.36 0.70
C MET A 181 17.48 18.68 0.02
N LEU A 182 17.23 18.84 -1.28
CA LEU A 182 17.43 20.11 -1.97
C LEU A 182 16.46 21.19 -1.45
N VAL A 183 15.21 20.83 -1.14
CA VAL A 183 14.24 21.74 -0.52
C VAL A 183 14.73 22.19 0.85
N TYR A 184 15.17 21.26 1.71
CA TYR A 184 15.78 21.61 3.01
C TYR A 184 16.96 22.57 2.82
N LYS A 185 17.89 22.25 1.92
CA LYS A 185 19.12 23.01 1.69
C LYS A 185 18.88 24.42 1.12
N SER A 186 17.69 24.69 0.57
CA SER A 186 17.34 26.01 0.02
C SER A 186 17.16 27.11 1.09
N HIS A 187 17.08 26.71 2.36
CA HIS A 187 16.95 27.62 3.49
C HIS A 187 18.02 27.35 4.56
N GLN A 188 18.30 28.34 5.39
CA GLN A 188 19.08 28.14 6.61
C GLN A 188 18.14 27.76 7.75
N HIS A 189 18.51 26.75 8.51
CA HIS A 189 17.75 26.24 9.65
C HIS A 189 18.54 26.40 10.94
N SER A 190 17.83 26.59 12.03
CA SER A 190 18.34 26.53 13.40
C SER A 190 17.78 25.32 14.14
N TYR A 191 18.36 24.97 15.27
CA TYR A 191 17.83 23.91 16.14
C TYR A 191 16.37 24.15 16.55
N ARG A 192 15.88 25.40 16.53
CA ARG A 192 14.49 25.76 16.87
C ARG A 192 13.49 25.42 15.76
N ASP A 193 13.98 25.25 14.54
CA ASP A 193 13.16 24.88 13.38
C ASP A 193 12.98 23.35 13.29
N LEU A 194 13.75 22.59 14.09
CA LEU A 194 13.71 21.13 14.13
C LEU A 194 12.87 20.64 15.31
N PRO A 195 12.09 19.57 15.14
CA PRO A 195 12.01 18.68 13.96
C PRO A 195 11.27 19.34 12.79
N LEU A 196 11.86 19.32 11.59
CA LEU A 196 11.21 19.77 10.37
C LEU A 196 10.66 18.55 9.63
N ARG A 197 9.33 18.49 9.44
CA ARG A 197 8.61 17.36 8.83
C ARG A 197 8.11 17.75 7.45
N LEU A 198 8.78 17.31 6.38
CA LEU A 198 8.42 17.58 5.00
C LEU A 198 7.75 16.36 4.38
N GLY A 199 6.45 16.43 4.07
CA GLY A 199 5.68 15.38 3.42
C GLY A 199 5.52 15.62 1.92
N GLU A 200 5.56 14.56 1.12
CA GLU A 200 5.37 14.63 -0.32
C GLU A 200 4.52 13.45 -0.82
N LEU A 201 3.43 13.75 -1.52
CA LEU A 201 2.77 12.77 -2.37
C LEU A 201 3.58 12.66 -3.67
N GLY A 202 4.68 11.92 -3.57
CA GLY A 202 5.72 11.87 -4.59
C GLY A 202 5.48 10.79 -5.62
N LEU A 203 5.26 11.20 -6.89
CA LEU A 203 5.16 10.26 -8.00
C LEU A 203 6.54 9.76 -8.39
N VAL A 204 6.78 8.46 -8.25
CA VAL A 204 8.04 7.80 -8.56
C VAL A 204 7.87 6.71 -9.62
N HIS A 205 8.96 6.37 -10.28
CA HIS A 205 9.01 5.34 -11.31
C HIS A 205 10.13 4.36 -11.01
N ARG A 206 9.82 3.07 -11.02
CA ARG A 206 10.79 1.99 -10.84
C ARG A 206 10.66 0.94 -11.92
N HIS A 207 11.76 0.57 -12.53
CA HIS A 207 11.81 -0.48 -13.54
C HIS A 207 11.68 -1.86 -12.85
N GLU A 208 10.46 -2.22 -12.48
CA GLU A 208 10.16 -3.56 -11.96
C GLU A 208 10.17 -4.59 -13.09
N LEU A 209 10.69 -5.78 -12.81
CA LEU A 209 10.69 -6.89 -13.78
C LEU A 209 9.24 -7.28 -14.13
N SER A 210 8.99 -7.58 -15.41
CA SER A 210 7.64 -7.92 -15.90
C SER A 210 6.99 -9.06 -15.14
N GLY A 211 7.76 -10.09 -14.75
CA GLY A 211 7.26 -11.23 -13.97
C GLY A 211 6.90 -10.92 -12.51
N ALA A 212 7.31 -9.75 -12.00
CA ALA A 212 7.00 -9.31 -10.65
C ALA A 212 5.75 -8.41 -10.58
N LEU A 213 5.25 -7.92 -11.72
CA LEU A 213 4.09 -7.02 -11.76
C LEU A 213 2.81 -7.72 -11.29
N HIS A 214 2.04 -7.06 -10.43
CA HIS A 214 0.83 -7.66 -9.87
C HIS A 214 -0.24 -6.60 -9.54
N GLY A 215 -1.13 -6.33 -10.49
CA GLY A 215 -2.23 -5.36 -10.33
C GLY A 215 -1.75 -4.02 -9.79
N LEU A 216 -2.34 -3.54 -8.68
CA LEU A 216 -1.90 -2.36 -7.95
C LEU A 216 -0.82 -2.63 -6.89
N PHE A 217 -0.54 -3.90 -6.56
CA PHE A 217 0.42 -4.25 -5.51
C PHE A 217 1.87 -4.06 -5.94
N ARG A 218 2.19 -4.29 -7.22
CA ARG A 218 3.51 -4.04 -7.77
C ARG A 218 3.41 -3.45 -9.17
N VAL A 219 3.72 -2.18 -9.24
CA VAL A 219 3.58 -1.32 -10.42
C VAL A 219 4.90 -0.59 -10.71
N ARG A 220 5.03 -0.02 -11.91
CA ARG A 220 6.21 0.74 -12.33
C ARG A 220 6.09 2.24 -12.10
N ASN A 221 4.88 2.71 -11.85
CA ASN A 221 4.56 4.11 -11.55
C ASN A 221 3.62 4.13 -10.35
N PHE A 222 4.00 4.82 -9.28
CA PHE A 222 3.20 4.91 -8.06
C PHE A 222 3.48 6.18 -7.28
N THR A 223 2.49 6.59 -6.51
CA THR A 223 2.59 7.75 -5.63
C THR A 223 2.92 7.29 -4.21
N GLN A 224 4.14 7.57 -3.75
CA GLN A 224 4.51 7.38 -2.35
C GLN A 224 3.91 8.51 -1.49
N ASP A 225 3.39 8.15 -0.34
CA ASP A 225 3.04 9.08 0.72
C ASP A 225 4.24 9.35 1.63
N ASP A 226 5.29 9.82 1.00
CA ASP A 226 6.62 9.95 1.55
C ASP A 226 6.75 11.15 2.50
N ALA A 227 7.62 11.06 3.47
CA ALA A 227 8.07 12.22 4.22
C ALA A 227 9.51 12.07 4.70
N HIS A 228 10.17 13.22 4.78
CA HIS A 228 11.54 13.37 5.24
C HIS A 228 11.55 14.30 6.44
N LEU A 229 11.94 13.77 7.59
CA LEU A 229 12.03 14.49 8.84
C LEU A 229 13.49 14.80 9.11
N PHE A 230 13.79 16.07 9.36
CA PHE A 230 15.14 16.55 9.72
C PHE A 230 15.17 16.85 11.20
N LEU A 231 16.10 16.24 11.92
CA LEU A 231 16.11 16.16 13.37
C LEU A 231 17.47 16.53 13.95
N THR A 232 17.48 17.00 15.19
CA THR A 232 18.69 16.90 16.03
C THR A 232 18.84 15.45 16.52
N PRO A 233 20.07 15.01 16.87
CA PRO A 233 20.27 13.63 17.39
C PRO A 233 19.42 13.30 18.63
N ASN A 234 19.09 14.29 19.45
CA ASN A 234 18.30 14.09 20.68
C ASN A 234 16.80 13.92 20.41
N GLN A 235 16.31 14.23 19.21
CA GLN A 235 14.89 14.14 18.83
C GLN A 235 14.53 12.80 18.20
N ILE A 236 15.50 11.91 17.92
CA ILE A 236 15.28 10.68 17.13
C ILE A 236 14.20 9.80 17.76
N GLU A 237 14.31 9.51 19.03
CA GLU A 237 13.37 8.61 19.71
C GLU A 237 11.97 9.19 19.76
N GLU A 238 11.84 10.47 20.16
CA GLU A 238 10.55 11.16 20.21
C GLU A 238 9.85 11.20 18.85
N GLU A 239 10.59 11.46 17.77
CA GLU A 239 10.03 11.53 16.42
C GLU A 239 9.65 10.15 15.87
N ILE A 240 10.36 9.08 16.26
CA ILE A 240 9.94 7.71 15.91
C ILE A 240 8.62 7.38 16.63
N GLN A 241 8.48 7.71 17.92
CA GLN A 241 7.24 7.50 18.67
C GLN A 241 6.08 8.29 18.06
N HIS A 242 6.30 9.57 17.74
CA HIS A 242 5.32 10.42 17.08
C HIS A 242 4.87 9.88 15.71
N THR A 243 5.82 9.30 14.96
CA THR A 243 5.52 8.66 13.68
C THR A 243 4.69 7.37 13.87
N ILE A 244 4.99 6.58 14.89
CA ILE A 244 4.20 5.38 15.21
C ILE A 244 2.78 5.76 15.65
N ASP A 245 2.60 6.86 16.42
CA ASP A 245 1.27 7.37 16.78
C ASP A 245 0.44 7.73 15.54
N LEU A 246 1.06 8.36 14.55
CA LEU A 246 0.43 8.66 13.27
C LEU A 246 0.03 7.36 12.52
N PHE A 247 0.89 6.33 12.55
CA PHE A 247 0.58 5.02 11.94
C PHE A 247 -0.60 4.36 12.63
N ASP A 248 -0.63 4.36 13.96
CA ASP A 248 -1.73 3.80 14.76
C ASP A 248 -3.06 4.48 14.44
N GLU A 249 -3.09 5.82 14.33
CA GLU A 249 -4.28 6.56 13.94
C GLU A 249 -4.75 6.17 12.53
N VAL A 250 -3.82 6.17 11.57
CA VAL A 250 -4.17 5.86 10.17
C VAL A 250 -4.67 4.43 10.03
N TYR A 251 -3.95 3.44 10.56
CA TYR A 251 -4.32 2.04 10.37
C TYR A 251 -5.60 1.67 11.13
N SER A 252 -5.83 2.25 12.30
CA SER A 252 -7.08 2.04 13.05
C SER A 252 -8.31 2.55 12.29
N THR A 253 -8.20 3.65 11.53
CA THR A 253 -9.29 4.16 10.69
C THR A 253 -9.74 3.17 9.62
N PHE A 254 -8.83 2.28 9.16
CA PHE A 254 -9.14 1.23 8.20
C PHE A 254 -9.32 -0.15 8.85
N HIS A 255 -9.33 -0.24 10.18
CA HIS A 255 -9.39 -1.49 10.95
C HIS A 255 -8.29 -2.49 10.57
N LEU A 256 -7.12 -1.98 10.23
CA LEU A 256 -5.94 -2.77 9.92
C LEU A 256 -5.05 -2.89 11.15
N THR A 257 -4.60 -4.10 11.46
CA THR A 257 -3.57 -4.35 12.45
C THR A 257 -2.22 -4.55 11.76
N TYR A 258 -1.12 -4.47 12.51
CA TYR A 258 0.20 -4.65 11.93
C TYR A 258 1.15 -5.43 12.85
N THR A 259 2.22 -5.93 12.27
CA THR A 259 3.41 -6.44 12.95
C THR A 259 4.62 -5.62 12.50
N ALA A 260 5.58 -5.41 13.39
CA ALA A 260 6.80 -4.67 13.11
C ALA A 260 7.98 -5.62 12.82
N GLU A 261 8.85 -5.20 11.90
CA GLU A 261 10.09 -5.89 11.55
C GLU A 261 11.24 -4.89 11.53
N LEU A 262 12.34 -5.20 12.22
CA LEU A 262 13.57 -4.40 12.23
C LEU A 262 14.55 -4.97 11.23
N SER A 263 14.78 -4.28 10.14
CA SER A 263 15.70 -4.68 9.07
C SER A 263 17.07 -4.03 9.26
N THR A 264 18.09 -4.87 9.29
CA THR A 264 19.48 -4.46 9.57
C THR A 264 20.30 -4.29 8.29
N ARG A 265 21.59 -4.09 8.42
CA ARG A 265 22.51 -3.73 7.36
C ARG A 265 22.62 -4.79 6.24
N PRO A 266 22.39 -4.43 4.95
CA PRO A 266 22.66 -5.32 3.82
C PRO A 266 24.15 -5.35 3.44
N GLU A 267 24.56 -6.36 2.66
CA GLU A 267 25.93 -6.49 2.14
C GLU A 267 26.36 -5.27 1.31
N ASP A 268 25.52 -4.84 0.36
CA ASP A 268 25.74 -3.63 -0.43
C ASP A 268 25.18 -2.42 0.30
N SER A 269 26.01 -1.77 1.10
CA SER A 269 25.62 -0.62 1.91
C SER A 269 26.71 0.42 2.05
N MET A 270 26.31 1.65 2.34
CA MET A 270 27.21 2.78 2.62
C MET A 270 27.45 2.94 4.13
N GLY A 271 28.53 3.63 4.48
CA GLY A 271 28.83 4.03 5.86
C GLY A 271 29.63 3.01 6.65
N SER A 272 30.09 3.43 7.84
CA SER A 272 30.88 2.60 8.76
C SER A 272 29.98 1.70 9.63
N ASP A 273 30.56 0.66 10.22
CA ASP A 273 29.88 -0.24 11.15
C ASP A 273 29.31 0.53 12.35
N GLU A 274 30.08 1.50 12.88
CA GLU A 274 29.68 2.33 14.02
C GLU A 274 28.38 3.13 13.74
N ILE A 275 28.25 3.71 12.54
CA ILE A 275 27.04 4.45 12.14
C ILE A 275 25.85 3.51 12.09
N TRP A 276 26.02 2.31 11.52
CA TRP A 276 24.98 1.31 11.41
C TRP A 276 24.54 0.77 12.77
N GLU A 277 25.50 0.45 13.67
CA GLU A 277 25.21 0.00 15.03
C GLU A 277 24.39 1.07 15.79
N LYS A 278 24.82 2.33 15.73
CA LYS A 278 24.13 3.44 16.38
C LYS A 278 22.72 3.64 15.86
N ALA A 279 22.55 3.61 14.53
CA ALA A 279 21.24 3.80 13.90
C ALA A 279 20.31 2.62 14.21
N THR A 280 20.81 1.37 14.15
CA THR A 280 20.01 0.18 14.45
C THR A 280 19.58 0.18 15.92
N ALA A 281 20.49 0.51 16.84
CA ALA A 281 20.17 0.59 18.27
C ALA A 281 19.10 1.67 18.56
N ALA A 282 19.12 2.79 17.87
CA ALA A 282 18.12 3.84 18.04
C ALA A 282 16.71 3.36 17.62
N LEU A 283 16.59 2.66 16.49
CA LEU A 283 15.32 2.07 16.06
C LEU A 283 14.84 0.96 17.00
N GLN A 284 15.76 0.11 17.46
CA GLN A 284 15.46 -0.96 18.40
C GLN A 284 14.94 -0.40 19.73
N ASN A 285 15.65 0.56 20.32
CA ASN A 285 15.24 1.22 21.57
C ASN A 285 13.83 1.83 21.45
N ALA A 286 13.52 2.47 20.32
CA ALA A 286 12.20 3.06 20.09
C ALA A 286 11.10 1.99 20.08
N LEU A 287 11.32 0.82 19.46
CA LEU A 287 10.37 -0.30 19.47
C LEU A 287 10.19 -0.88 20.88
N GLU A 288 11.29 -1.05 21.63
CA GLU A 288 11.29 -1.60 22.99
C GLU A 288 10.59 -0.66 23.98
N HIS A 289 10.85 0.64 23.93
CA HIS A 289 10.17 1.64 24.77
C HIS A 289 8.67 1.73 24.48
N ARG A 290 8.26 1.51 23.20
CA ARG A 290 6.84 1.40 22.85
C ARG A 290 6.21 0.09 23.30
N GLY A 291 7.01 -0.92 23.65
CA GLY A 291 6.54 -2.27 23.95
C GLY A 291 5.99 -3.03 22.73
N LEU A 292 6.38 -2.62 21.52
CA LEU A 292 6.02 -3.31 20.29
C LEU A 292 6.82 -4.59 20.12
N LYS A 293 6.11 -5.68 19.81
CA LYS A 293 6.77 -6.93 19.40
C LYS A 293 7.25 -6.79 17.97
N TYR A 294 8.49 -7.17 17.72
CA TYR A 294 9.09 -7.13 16.40
C TYR A 294 9.96 -8.37 16.13
N VAL A 295 10.23 -8.59 14.86
CA VAL A 295 11.16 -9.61 14.36
C VAL A 295 12.36 -8.89 13.77
N VAL A 296 13.57 -9.43 13.96
CA VAL A 296 14.76 -8.91 13.29
C VAL A 296 14.91 -9.62 11.94
N ASN A 297 15.03 -8.84 10.88
CA ASN A 297 15.32 -9.30 9.52
C ASN A 297 16.72 -8.83 9.14
N GLU A 298 17.68 -9.75 9.23
CA GLU A 298 19.08 -9.43 8.97
C GLU A 298 19.33 -9.19 7.47
N GLY A 299 19.99 -8.08 7.15
CA GLY A 299 20.42 -7.79 5.78
C GLY A 299 19.38 -7.16 4.87
N ASP A 300 18.17 -6.82 5.35
CA ASP A 300 17.09 -6.24 4.52
C ASP A 300 16.94 -4.72 4.67
N GLY A 301 17.89 -4.05 5.31
CA GLY A 301 17.95 -2.59 5.42
C GLY A 301 18.12 -1.90 4.05
N ALA A 302 17.90 -0.59 4.00
CA ALA A 302 18.28 0.19 2.82
C ALA A 302 19.81 0.33 2.74
N PHE A 303 20.33 0.62 1.55
CA PHE A 303 21.78 0.79 1.36
C PHE A 303 22.37 1.94 2.20
N TYR A 304 21.54 2.84 2.73
CA TYR A 304 21.93 4.03 3.51
C TYR A 304 21.49 4.01 4.98
N GLY A 305 20.72 3.02 5.43
CA GLY A 305 20.31 2.94 6.83
C GLY A 305 19.35 1.79 7.17
N PRO A 306 19.27 1.42 8.46
CA PRO A 306 18.33 0.43 8.96
C PRO A 306 16.90 0.97 8.91
N LYS A 307 15.92 0.05 8.94
CA LYS A 307 14.51 0.41 8.87
C LYS A 307 13.62 -0.44 9.78
N ILE A 308 12.50 0.13 10.18
CA ILE A 308 11.36 -0.60 10.74
C ILE A 308 10.31 -0.71 9.65
N ASP A 309 9.95 -1.92 9.27
CA ASP A 309 8.85 -2.20 8.35
C ASP A 309 7.60 -2.60 9.11
N PHE A 310 6.46 -2.04 8.70
CA PHE A 310 5.15 -2.33 9.26
C PHE A 310 4.36 -3.17 8.26
N HIS A 311 4.09 -4.42 8.64
CA HIS A 311 3.35 -5.38 7.84
C HIS A 311 1.88 -5.36 8.27
N LEU A 312 1.02 -4.75 7.44
CA LEU A 312 -0.41 -4.70 7.68
C LEU A 312 -1.05 -6.06 7.50
N ARG A 313 -1.97 -6.41 8.39
CA ARG A 313 -2.76 -7.63 8.30
C ARG A 313 -4.17 -7.30 7.83
N ASP A 314 -4.59 -7.92 6.72
CA ASP A 314 -5.93 -7.75 6.17
C ASP A 314 -6.98 -8.66 6.87
N SER A 315 -8.25 -8.49 6.49
CA SER A 315 -9.40 -9.19 7.08
C SER A 315 -9.39 -10.71 6.89
N ILE A 316 -8.54 -11.25 6.02
CA ILE A 316 -8.37 -12.70 5.80
C ILE A 316 -6.98 -13.19 6.25
N GLY A 317 -6.24 -12.37 7.00
CA GLY A 317 -5.00 -12.74 7.65
C GLY A 317 -3.73 -12.66 6.80
N ARG A 318 -3.78 -12.13 5.56
CA ARG A 318 -2.59 -11.90 4.74
C ARG A 318 -1.85 -10.65 5.22
N THR A 319 -0.55 -10.63 5.04
CA THR A 319 0.32 -9.51 5.45
C THR A 319 0.86 -8.75 4.23
N TRP A 320 0.93 -7.41 4.38
CA TRP A 320 1.35 -6.48 3.34
C TRP A 320 2.31 -5.44 3.93
N GLN A 321 3.54 -5.41 3.47
CA GLN A 321 4.47 -4.34 3.84
C GLN A 321 3.97 -3.01 3.26
N CYS A 322 3.69 -2.05 4.14
CA CYS A 322 3.20 -0.71 3.78
C CYS A 322 3.99 0.37 4.49
N GLY A 323 3.84 0.52 5.80
CA GLY A 323 4.57 1.50 6.58
C GLY A 323 6.05 1.17 6.69
N THR A 324 6.89 2.18 6.64
CA THR A 324 8.32 2.04 6.85
C THR A 324 8.85 3.30 7.53
N ILE A 325 9.75 3.14 8.49
CA ILE A 325 10.55 4.20 9.12
C ILE A 325 12.01 3.85 8.92
N GLN A 326 12.79 4.71 8.27
CA GLN A 326 14.22 4.51 8.03
C GLN A 326 15.02 5.62 8.69
N LEU A 327 16.05 5.26 9.44
CA LEU A 327 16.97 6.20 10.05
C LEU A 327 18.20 6.38 9.17
N ASP A 328 18.46 7.60 8.74
CA ASP A 328 19.53 7.96 7.83
C ASP A 328 20.45 9.01 8.45
N MET A 329 21.70 8.63 8.67
CA MET A 329 22.77 9.49 9.15
C MET A 329 23.78 9.82 8.03
N LEU A 330 23.63 9.29 6.83
CA LEU A 330 24.60 9.38 5.73
C LEU A 330 24.25 10.40 4.68
N MET A 331 23.00 10.44 4.25
CA MET A 331 22.55 11.36 3.20
C MET A 331 22.67 12.83 3.61
N PRO A 332 22.36 13.24 4.86
CA PRO A 332 22.60 14.61 5.30
C PRO A 332 24.06 15.04 5.15
N GLU A 333 25.02 14.15 5.34
CA GLU A 333 26.45 14.44 5.13
C GLU A 333 26.75 14.59 3.63
N LYS A 334 26.31 13.65 2.80
CA LYS A 334 26.52 13.69 1.33
C LYS A 334 25.97 14.94 0.66
N PHE A 335 24.85 15.46 1.17
CA PHE A 335 24.23 16.69 0.69
C PHE A 335 24.73 17.95 1.39
N ASP A 336 25.64 17.82 2.36
CA ASP A 336 26.14 18.90 3.19
C ASP A 336 24.99 19.72 3.81
N LEU A 337 24.01 19.03 4.41
CA LEU A 337 22.91 19.65 5.12
C LEU A 337 23.38 20.10 6.50
N THR A 338 22.98 21.30 6.93
CA THR A 338 23.35 21.84 8.24
C THR A 338 22.19 22.57 8.90
N TYR A 339 22.23 22.65 10.22
CA TYR A 339 21.45 23.59 11.05
C TYR A 339 22.38 24.30 12.03
N VAL A 340 21.98 25.47 12.50
CA VAL A 340 22.73 26.22 13.54
C VAL A 340 22.25 25.75 14.92
N GLY A 341 23.18 25.24 15.73
CA GLY A 341 22.92 24.77 17.09
C GLY A 341 22.74 25.90 18.10
N GLU A 342 22.47 25.57 19.36
CA GLU A 342 22.40 26.53 20.48
C GLU A 342 23.73 27.21 20.73
N ASP A 343 24.83 26.55 20.40
CA ASP A 343 26.21 27.05 20.48
C ASP A 343 26.57 28.05 19.38
N GLY A 344 25.66 28.28 18.40
CA GLY A 344 25.89 29.14 17.25
C GLY A 344 26.69 28.46 16.12
N GLU A 345 27.13 27.23 16.30
CA GLU A 345 27.90 26.46 15.32
C GLU A 345 26.99 25.65 14.38
N LYS A 346 27.55 25.25 13.24
CA LYS A 346 26.85 24.38 12.28
C LYS A 346 26.93 22.91 12.67
N HIS A 347 25.79 22.26 12.77
CA HIS A 347 25.65 20.85 13.06
C HIS A 347 24.98 20.10 11.92
N ARG A 348 25.23 18.77 11.83
CA ARG A 348 24.60 17.87 10.87
C ARG A 348 23.27 17.36 11.41
N PRO A 349 22.15 17.54 10.69
CA PRO A 349 20.88 16.91 11.07
C PRO A 349 20.94 15.39 10.84
N VAL A 350 20.12 14.67 11.59
CA VAL A 350 19.74 13.28 11.28
C VAL A 350 18.47 13.31 10.47
N MET A 351 18.25 12.33 9.61
CA MET A 351 17.08 12.26 8.77
C MET A 351 16.29 10.97 9.01
N LEU A 352 14.97 11.09 9.12
CA LEU A 352 14.05 9.95 9.07
C LEU A 352 13.31 10.01 7.74
N HIS A 353 13.31 8.89 7.02
CA HIS A 353 12.43 8.66 5.89
C HIS A 353 11.24 7.84 6.37
N ARG A 354 10.02 8.18 5.97
CA ARG A 354 8.89 7.35 6.32
C ARG A 354 7.79 7.39 5.28
N VAL A 355 7.07 6.28 5.15
CA VAL A 355 5.82 6.14 4.42
C VAL A 355 4.79 5.47 5.34
N VAL A 356 3.51 5.82 5.22
CA VAL A 356 2.40 5.21 5.98
C VAL A 356 1.65 4.20 5.10
N TYR A 357 1.15 4.65 3.96
CA TYR A 357 0.50 3.78 2.97
C TYR A 357 1.48 2.92 2.19
N GLY A 358 2.74 3.35 2.10
CA GLY A 358 3.76 2.83 1.21
C GLY A 358 3.61 3.39 -0.20
N SER A 359 2.53 3.06 -0.89
CA SER A 359 2.04 3.78 -2.08
C SER A 359 0.51 3.83 -2.08
N ILE A 360 -0.04 4.89 -2.65
CA ILE A 360 -1.49 5.07 -2.79
C ILE A 360 -2.09 3.90 -3.58
N GLU A 361 -1.44 3.48 -4.66
CA GLU A 361 -1.88 2.40 -5.54
C GLU A 361 -1.95 1.07 -4.78
N ARG A 362 -0.88 0.70 -4.07
CA ARG A 362 -0.84 -0.53 -3.28
C ARG A 362 -1.85 -0.51 -2.16
N PHE A 363 -2.00 0.61 -1.47
CA PHE A 363 -2.95 0.75 -0.37
C PHE A 363 -4.40 0.65 -0.86
N ILE A 364 -4.74 1.25 -2.03
CA ILE A 364 -6.05 1.06 -2.68
C ILE A 364 -6.29 -0.42 -2.98
N GLY A 365 -5.30 -1.13 -3.53
CA GLY A 365 -5.40 -2.57 -3.77
C GLY A 365 -5.71 -3.35 -2.49
N ILE A 366 -5.02 -3.05 -1.39
CA ILE A 366 -5.27 -3.66 -0.07
C ILE A 366 -6.69 -3.35 0.41
N LEU A 367 -7.16 -2.11 0.30
CA LEU A 367 -8.51 -1.74 0.74
C LEU A 367 -9.59 -2.40 -0.10
N ILE A 368 -9.41 -2.53 -1.43
CA ILE A 368 -10.34 -3.26 -2.29
C ILE A 368 -10.50 -4.70 -1.77
N GLU A 369 -9.40 -5.37 -1.46
CA GLU A 369 -9.42 -6.76 -0.98
C GLU A 369 -9.90 -6.87 0.47
N ASN A 370 -9.47 -5.95 1.36
CA ASN A 370 -9.88 -5.93 2.76
C ASN A 370 -11.40 -5.77 2.92
N TYR A 371 -11.98 -4.83 2.18
CA TYR A 371 -13.42 -4.57 2.17
C TYR A 371 -14.19 -5.43 1.16
N ALA A 372 -13.53 -6.33 0.43
CA ALA A 372 -14.13 -7.06 -0.68
C ALA A 372 -14.88 -6.14 -1.66
N GLY A 373 -14.36 -4.93 -1.87
CA GLY A 373 -14.94 -3.87 -2.70
C GLY A 373 -16.09 -3.08 -2.07
N ALA A 374 -16.58 -3.47 -0.89
CA ALA A 374 -17.64 -2.75 -0.17
C ALA A 374 -17.03 -1.66 0.75
N PHE A 375 -16.50 -0.61 0.15
CA PHE A 375 -15.83 0.48 0.86
C PHE A 375 -16.73 1.11 1.94
N PRO A 376 -16.16 1.61 3.06
CA PRO A 376 -16.85 2.51 3.97
C PRO A 376 -17.49 3.68 3.22
N THR A 377 -18.58 4.21 3.73
CA THR A 377 -19.38 5.23 3.03
C THR A 377 -18.54 6.44 2.60
N TRP A 378 -17.62 6.90 3.45
CA TRP A 378 -16.76 8.03 3.15
C TRP A 378 -15.81 7.81 1.96
N LEU A 379 -15.37 6.54 1.72
CA LEU A 379 -14.49 6.16 0.59
C LEU A 379 -15.27 5.76 -0.67
N ALA A 380 -16.55 5.38 -0.55
CA ALA A 380 -17.32 4.84 -1.66
C ALA A 380 -17.44 5.85 -2.82
N PRO A 381 -17.14 5.47 -4.08
CA PRO A 381 -17.28 6.37 -5.24
C PRO A 381 -18.69 6.93 -5.38
N VAL A 382 -19.68 6.08 -5.24
CA VAL A 382 -21.10 6.43 -5.15
C VAL A 382 -21.57 6.04 -3.75
N GLN A 383 -22.02 7.01 -2.97
CA GLN A 383 -22.46 6.79 -1.59
C GLN A 383 -23.95 6.46 -1.51
N VAL A 384 -24.73 7.07 -2.42
CA VAL A 384 -26.18 6.95 -2.46
C VAL A 384 -26.64 6.70 -3.90
N LYS A 385 -27.46 5.66 -4.13
CA LYS A 385 -28.15 5.42 -5.38
C LYS A 385 -29.64 5.71 -5.21
N LEU A 386 -30.16 6.67 -5.94
CA LEU A 386 -31.57 7.04 -5.95
C LEU A 386 -32.30 6.21 -6.99
N LEU A 387 -33.33 5.47 -6.58
CA LEU A 387 -34.06 4.48 -7.38
C LEU A 387 -35.52 4.89 -7.53
N PRO A 388 -35.86 5.83 -8.44
CA PRO A 388 -37.25 6.15 -8.74
C PRO A 388 -37.94 4.93 -9.34
N ILE A 389 -39.15 4.61 -8.84
CA ILE A 389 -39.96 3.46 -9.29
C ILE A 389 -40.51 3.71 -10.71
N THR A 390 -40.97 4.93 -10.96
CA THR A 390 -41.50 5.35 -12.28
C THR A 390 -41.01 6.75 -12.63
N ASP A 391 -41.22 7.17 -13.86
CA ASP A 391 -40.84 8.51 -14.35
C ASP A 391 -41.49 9.65 -13.53
N LYS A 392 -42.63 9.42 -12.90
CA LYS A 392 -43.30 10.41 -12.03
C LYS A 392 -42.45 10.82 -10.80
N HIS A 393 -41.53 9.97 -10.39
CA HIS A 393 -40.70 10.19 -9.22
C HIS A 393 -39.31 10.78 -9.56
N MET A 394 -39.07 11.04 -10.87
CA MET A 394 -37.75 11.51 -11.33
C MET A 394 -37.43 12.90 -10.82
N ASP A 395 -38.39 13.81 -10.81
CA ASP A 395 -38.16 15.20 -10.36
C ASP A 395 -37.72 15.22 -8.88
N TYR A 396 -38.44 14.47 -8.06
CA TYR A 396 -38.07 14.33 -6.63
C TYR A 396 -36.67 13.65 -6.42
N ALA A 397 -36.36 12.63 -7.22
CA ALA A 397 -35.07 11.99 -7.18
C ALA A 397 -33.94 12.96 -7.55
N TYR A 398 -34.12 13.80 -8.57
CA TYR A 398 -33.12 14.82 -8.93
C TYR A 398 -33.03 15.96 -7.91
N GLU A 399 -34.13 16.36 -7.29
CA GLU A 399 -34.14 17.32 -6.19
C GLU A 399 -33.31 16.79 -5.01
N LEU A 400 -33.56 15.53 -4.60
CA LEU A 400 -32.75 14.87 -3.58
C LEU A 400 -31.27 14.76 -3.97
N LYS A 401 -30.97 14.37 -5.20
CA LYS A 401 -29.58 14.34 -5.69
C LYS A 401 -28.91 15.70 -5.52
N ASN A 402 -29.57 16.77 -5.92
CA ASN A 402 -29.03 18.13 -5.83
C ASN A 402 -28.84 18.55 -4.37
N LYS A 403 -29.77 18.21 -3.48
CA LYS A 403 -29.63 18.43 -2.03
C LYS A 403 -28.43 17.70 -1.47
N LEU A 404 -28.27 16.42 -1.78
CA LEU A 404 -27.13 15.61 -1.33
C LEU A 404 -25.81 16.14 -1.89
N PHE A 405 -25.77 16.51 -3.15
CA PHE A 405 -24.59 17.10 -3.80
C PHE A 405 -24.15 18.41 -3.13
N ALA A 406 -25.09 19.29 -2.79
CA ALA A 406 -24.80 20.55 -2.08
C ALA A 406 -24.17 20.30 -0.68
N LEU A 407 -24.40 19.13 -0.09
CA LEU A 407 -23.82 18.68 1.18
C LEU A 407 -22.55 17.84 1.01
N GLY A 408 -22.01 17.73 -0.20
CA GLY A 408 -20.81 16.96 -0.51
C GLY A 408 -21.01 15.44 -0.54
N ILE A 409 -22.27 14.97 -0.60
CA ILE A 409 -22.59 13.54 -0.65
C ILE A 409 -22.70 13.11 -2.12
N ARG A 410 -21.96 12.08 -2.50
CA ARG A 410 -21.90 11.53 -3.87
C ARG A 410 -23.11 10.65 -4.14
N ALA A 411 -24.10 11.22 -4.84
CA ALA A 411 -25.36 10.56 -5.16
C ALA A 411 -25.60 10.48 -6.68
N GLU A 412 -26.17 9.37 -7.12
CA GLU A 412 -26.58 9.13 -8.50
C GLU A 412 -28.05 8.71 -8.59
N VAL A 413 -28.74 9.15 -9.65
CA VAL A 413 -30.10 8.69 -9.99
C VAL A 413 -30.02 7.56 -11.02
N ASP A 414 -30.69 6.45 -10.75
CA ASP A 414 -30.92 5.41 -11.76
C ASP A 414 -32.18 5.74 -12.58
N ALA A 415 -31.95 6.50 -13.64
CA ALA A 415 -33.02 6.97 -14.53
C ALA A 415 -33.48 5.93 -15.57
N ARG A 416 -32.91 4.71 -15.56
CA ARG A 416 -33.27 3.68 -16.55
C ARG A 416 -34.70 3.19 -16.32
N ASN A 417 -35.39 2.85 -17.42
CA ASN A 417 -36.71 2.22 -17.36
C ASN A 417 -36.59 0.72 -17.09
N GLU A 418 -36.20 0.38 -15.83
CA GLU A 418 -35.98 -0.97 -15.36
C GLU A 418 -36.81 -1.26 -14.09
N LYS A 419 -37.10 -2.54 -13.86
CA LYS A 419 -37.83 -2.96 -12.63
C LYS A 419 -37.06 -2.56 -11.39
N THR A 420 -37.75 -2.05 -10.38
CA THR A 420 -37.15 -1.62 -9.10
C THR A 420 -36.26 -2.70 -8.48
N GLY A 421 -36.71 -3.96 -8.50
CA GLY A 421 -35.92 -5.09 -7.98
C GLY A 421 -34.58 -5.30 -8.73
N TYR A 422 -34.54 -5.02 -10.03
CA TYR A 422 -33.31 -5.07 -10.82
C TYR A 422 -32.36 -3.92 -10.43
N LYS A 423 -32.87 -2.70 -10.31
CA LYS A 423 -32.09 -1.53 -9.87
C LYS A 423 -31.49 -1.74 -8.47
N ILE A 424 -32.29 -2.29 -7.53
CA ILE A 424 -31.82 -2.63 -6.18
C ILE A 424 -30.67 -3.67 -6.26
N ARG A 425 -30.88 -4.73 -7.05
CA ARG A 425 -29.85 -5.78 -7.20
C ARG A 425 -28.54 -5.21 -7.78
N GLU A 426 -28.63 -4.32 -8.78
CA GLU A 426 -27.43 -3.69 -9.34
C GLU A 426 -26.71 -2.80 -8.33
N ALA A 427 -27.43 -2.01 -7.53
CA ALA A 427 -26.83 -1.23 -6.44
C ALA A 427 -26.09 -2.13 -5.44
N GLN A 428 -26.64 -3.31 -5.13
CA GLN A 428 -25.97 -4.32 -4.28
C GLN A 428 -24.74 -4.93 -4.97
N VAL A 429 -24.81 -5.28 -6.26
CA VAL A 429 -23.66 -5.81 -7.02
C VAL A 429 -22.54 -4.77 -7.09
N LYS A 430 -22.87 -3.50 -7.29
CA LYS A 430 -21.93 -2.37 -7.28
C LYS A 430 -21.50 -1.95 -5.86
N LYS A 431 -21.99 -2.66 -4.82
CA LYS A 431 -21.60 -2.45 -3.42
C LYS A 431 -21.81 -1.01 -2.93
N ILE A 432 -22.84 -0.33 -3.47
CA ILE A 432 -23.18 1.04 -3.09
C ILE A 432 -23.74 1.04 -1.66
N PRO A 433 -23.22 1.92 -0.76
CA PRO A 433 -23.63 1.97 0.65
C PRO A 433 -25.14 2.04 0.87
N TYR A 434 -25.78 2.95 0.17
CA TYR A 434 -27.20 3.22 0.34
C TYR A 434 -27.94 3.28 -1.01
N ALA A 435 -29.05 2.55 -1.10
CA ALA A 435 -30.01 2.66 -2.17
C ALA A 435 -31.34 3.21 -1.62
N LEU A 436 -31.81 4.33 -2.17
CA LEU A 436 -33.05 4.98 -1.75
C LEU A 436 -34.12 4.72 -2.79
N VAL A 437 -35.10 3.90 -2.44
CA VAL A 437 -36.27 3.65 -3.30
C VAL A 437 -37.27 4.78 -3.12
N ILE A 438 -37.77 5.32 -4.24
CA ILE A 438 -38.65 6.49 -4.29
C ILE A 438 -39.92 6.11 -5.06
N GLY A 439 -41.03 6.04 -4.37
CA GLY A 439 -42.38 5.85 -4.91
C GLY A 439 -43.32 6.99 -4.54
N ASP A 440 -44.62 6.82 -4.83
CA ASP A 440 -45.64 7.85 -4.56
C ASP A 440 -45.65 8.29 -3.10
N LYS A 441 -45.53 7.32 -2.16
CA LYS A 441 -45.55 7.58 -0.72
C LYS A 441 -44.35 8.41 -0.27
N GLU A 442 -43.15 8.09 -0.76
CA GLU A 442 -41.93 8.81 -0.41
C GLU A 442 -42.00 10.27 -0.90
N VAL A 443 -42.59 10.51 -2.08
CA VAL A 443 -42.82 11.86 -2.63
C VAL A 443 -43.82 12.64 -1.77
N GLU A 444 -44.97 12.03 -1.41
CA GLU A 444 -46.04 12.67 -0.64
C GLU A 444 -45.57 13.01 0.79
N ASP A 445 -44.89 12.07 1.47
CA ASP A 445 -44.49 12.19 2.86
C ASP A 445 -43.11 12.86 3.03
N GLN A 446 -42.42 13.23 1.96
CA GLN A 446 -41.04 13.77 1.95
C GLN A 446 -40.08 12.86 2.71
N THR A 447 -40.14 11.56 2.42
CA THR A 447 -39.36 10.49 3.03
C THR A 447 -38.51 9.77 1.98
N VAL A 448 -37.68 8.82 2.42
CA VAL A 448 -36.93 7.90 1.58
C VAL A 448 -37.01 6.49 2.16
N ASN A 449 -37.17 5.48 1.33
CA ASN A 449 -37.03 4.09 1.73
C ASN A 449 -35.59 3.66 1.56
N VAL A 450 -34.86 3.57 2.68
CA VAL A 450 -33.43 3.35 2.76
C VAL A 450 -33.12 1.86 2.80
N ARG A 451 -32.25 1.42 1.87
CA ARG A 451 -31.68 0.07 1.83
C ARG A 451 -30.18 0.17 1.98
N LYS A 452 -29.65 -0.37 3.06
CA LYS A 452 -28.20 -0.44 3.30
C LYS A 452 -27.62 -1.67 2.61
N TYR A 453 -26.39 -1.55 2.10
CA TYR A 453 -25.67 -2.66 1.49
C TYR A 453 -25.50 -3.81 2.49
N GLY A 454 -25.77 -5.04 2.03
CA GLY A 454 -25.65 -6.26 2.85
C GLY A 454 -26.85 -6.53 3.77
N GLU A 455 -27.77 -5.57 3.95
CA GLU A 455 -28.98 -5.75 4.74
C GLU A 455 -30.17 -6.18 3.86
N LYS A 456 -31.04 -7.04 4.40
CA LYS A 456 -32.26 -7.50 3.70
C LYS A 456 -33.41 -6.54 3.88
N ASP A 457 -33.48 -5.93 5.05
CA ASP A 457 -34.57 -5.06 5.46
C ASP A 457 -34.36 -3.62 4.92
N SER A 458 -35.44 -2.88 4.80
CA SER A 458 -35.42 -1.47 4.46
C SER A 458 -36.11 -0.66 5.56
N ASN A 459 -35.68 0.58 5.74
CA ASN A 459 -36.24 1.50 6.70
C ASN A 459 -36.71 2.78 5.99
N THR A 460 -37.93 3.25 6.29
CA THR A 460 -38.42 4.53 5.76
C THR A 460 -38.15 5.62 6.80
N MET A 461 -37.53 6.69 6.38
CA MET A 461 -37.23 7.84 7.24
C MET A 461 -37.35 9.16 6.50
N GLY A 462 -37.48 10.26 7.23
CA GLY A 462 -37.45 11.61 6.66
C GLY A 462 -36.11 11.93 6.01
N VAL A 463 -36.12 12.71 4.94
CA VAL A 463 -34.91 13.12 4.19
C VAL A 463 -33.86 13.73 5.11
N ASP A 464 -34.24 14.62 6.03
CA ASP A 464 -33.28 15.30 6.90
C ASP A 464 -32.65 14.33 7.92
N ALA A 465 -33.41 13.33 8.39
CA ALA A 465 -32.87 12.28 9.26
C ALA A 465 -31.84 11.41 8.52
N PHE A 466 -32.11 11.04 7.26
CA PHE A 466 -31.14 10.32 6.42
C PHE A 466 -29.88 11.15 6.18
N VAL A 467 -30.04 12.44 5.86
CA VAL A 467 -28.90 13.35 5.65
C VAL A 467 -28.04 13.43 6.91
N ALA A 468 -28.63 13.64 8.08
CA ALA A 468 -27.88 13.70 9.35
C ALA A 468 -27.11 12.40 9.62
N MET A 469 -27.76 11.24 9.43
CA MET A 469 -27.15 9.93 9.60
C MET A 469 -25.94 9.72 8.69
N ILE A 470 -26.09 9.98 7.38
CA ILE A 470 -24.99 9.74 6.43
C ILE A 470 -23.84 10.74 6.60
N GLN A 471 -24.13 11.98 6.97
CA GLN A 471 -23.10 12.97 7.27
C GLN A 471 -22.29 12.59 8.53
N GLU A 472 -22.92 12.08 9.55
CA GLU A 472 -22.25 11.56 10.73
C GLU A 472 -21.34 10.37 10.38
N GLU A 473 -21.84 9.40 9.60
CA GLU A 473 -21.06 8.25 9.14
C GLU A 473 -19.83 8.66 8.31
N ILE A 474 -19.99 9.63 7.41
CA ILE A 474 -18.89 10.17 6.59
C ILE A 474 -17.88 10.91 7.47
N SER A 475 -18.33 11.79 8.37
CA SER A 475 -17.46 12.64 9.17
C SER A 475 -16.64 11.84 10.20
N THR A 476 -17.23 10.83 10.78
CA THR A 476 -16.57 9.91 11.73
C THR A 476 -15.73 8.84 11.05
N LYS A 477 -15.82 8.72 9.71
CA LYS A 477 -15.21 7.64 8.93
C LYS A 477 -15.65 6.25 9.41
N ALA A 478 -16.89 6.14 9.89
CA ALA A 478 -17.43 4.92 10.42
C ALA A 478 -17.41 3.79 9.39
N ASP A 479 -17.10 2.57 9.85
CA ASP A 479 -17.24 1.36 9.05
C ASP A 479 -18.71 1.02 8.85
N ARG A 480 -19.02 0.25 7.81
CA ARG A 480 -20.39 -0.19 7.46
C ARG A 480 -20.92 -1.32 8.36
N LYS A 481 -20.16 -1.77 9.35
CA LYS A 481 -20.54 -2.89 10.22
C LYS A 481 -21.78 -2.62 11.02
#